data_a315407155b75ad9c225384c93427433
#
_entry.id   a315407155b75ad9c225384c93427433
#
_cell.length_a   1.000
_cell.length_b   1.000
_cell.length_c   1.000
_cell.angle_alpha   90.00
_cell.angle_beta   90.00
_cell.angle_gamma   90.00
#
_symmetry.space_group_name_H-M   'P 1'
#
loop_
_entity.id
_entity.type
_entity.pdbx_description
1 polymer ?
#
loop_
_entity_poly.entity_id
_entity_poly.type
_entity_poly.pdbx_seq_one_letter_code
_entity_poly.pdbx_strand_id
1 'polypeptide(L)'
;IRDDGYCELIIQFSNYVGNDGGVIHQMQLSSPENIRNRQEHEKLASSIVSAGLLLLGAYYLLFACITLDAQAFWLAASCLLLSIRDTHFFIGQMLPLNYNWAFHYRVVVLDLLLIAFAILRMMESVYPKLTNRWVRRVFSGYVAVASIFILTVPVQRCSGVSRYSAYVVAAYLIYFAVCLFWHFWKTRKLENADKLTLTGFSILIVANVAETSKLQIEDYATRVGFSSFAMIAFIMIMMAVLAMKEQEAQNKL
;
A
#
# COMPACT_ATOMS: atom_id res chain seq x y z
N ILE A 1 5.32 -41.43 -7.66
CA ILE A 1 6.62 -41.60 -8.30
C ILE A 1 6.50 -42.87 -9.13
N ARG A 2 6.68 -42.80 -10.43
CA ARG A 2 6.78 -44.00 -11.30
C ARG A 2 8.10 -44.67 -11.06
N ASP A 3 8.17 -45.99 -11.33
CA ASP A 3 9.39 -46.78 -11.17
C ASP A 3 10.55 -46.32 -12.08
N ASP A 4 10.27 -45.48 -13.06
CA ASP A 4 11.24 -44.85 -13.97
C ASP A 4 11.89 -43.56 -13.40
N GLY A 5 11.58 -43.19 -12.15
CA GLY A 5 12.15 -42.02 -11.48
C GLY A 5 11.49 -40.67 -11.87
N TYR A 6 10.44 -40.69 -12.69
CA TYR A 6 9.70 -39.51 -13.06
C TYR A 6 8.53 -39.24 -12.09
N CYS A 7 8.30 -37.95 -11.75
CA CYS A 7 7.18 -37.50 -11.00
C CYS A 7 6.28 -36.66 -11.92
N GLU A 8 5.04 -37.09 -12.14
CA GLU A 8 4.05 -36.33 -12.88
C GLU A 8 3.19 -35.57 -11.90
N LEU A 9 3.18 -34.24 -12.02
CA LEU A 9 2.34 -33.34 -11.24
C LEU A 9 1.19 -32.82 -12.12
N ILE A 10 -0.02 -33.32 -11.91
CA ILE A 10 -1.22 -32.83 -12.58
C ILE A 10 -1.89 -31.80 -11.69
N ILE A 11 -1.98 -30.55 -12.18
CA ILE A 11 -2.66 -29.46 -11.47
C ILE A 11 -3.87 -29.05 -12.25
N GLN A 12 -5.05 -29.23 -11.66
CA GLN A 12 -6.32 -28.88 -12.27
C GLN A 12 -6.80 -27.53 -11.69
N PHE A 13 -7.05 -26.56 -12.56
CA PHE A 13 -7.58 -25.26 -12.17
C PHE A 13 -9.03 -25.14 -12.57
N SER A 14 -9.86 -24.61 -11.68
CA SER A 14 -11.20 -24.14 -12.00
C SER A 14 -11.39 -22.74 -11.42
N ASN A 15 -11.76 -21.77 -12.26
CA ASN A 15 -12.04 -20.40 -11.82
C ASN A 15 -13.51 -20.08 -12.09
N TYR A 16 -14.33 -20.21 -11.04
CA TYR A 16 -15.78 -19.91 -11.12
C TYR A 16 -16.11 -18.47 -10.67
N VAL A 17 -15.16 -17.73 -10.11
CA VAL A 17 -15.46 -16.49 -9.38
C VAL A 17 -14.65 -15.28 -9.85
N GLY A 18 -13.53 -15.48 -10.54
CA GLY A 18 -12.67 -14.38 -10.98
C GLY A 18 -12.39 -14.42 -12.49
N ASN A 19 -12.04 -13.25 -13.05
CA ASN A 19 -11.64 -13.14 -14.46
C ASN A 19 -10.19 -13.60 -14.69
N ASP A 20 -9.40 -13.68 -13.64
CA ASP A 20 -7.99 -14.08 -13.68
C ASP A 20 -7.86 -15.44 -13.00
N GLY A 21 -7.53 -16.46 -13.76
CA GLY A 21 -7.34 -17.84 -13.28
C GLY A 21 -5.98 -18.38 -13.71
N GLY A 22 -5.46 -19.34 -12.93
CA GLY A 22 -4.21 -20.02 -13.23
C GLY A 22 -3.21 -20.01 -12.07
N VAL A 23 -2.01 -20.51 -12.31
CA VAL A 23 -0.90 -20.46 -11.36
C VAL A 23 -0.29 -19.07 -11.40
N ILE A 24 -0.58 -18.28 -10.36
CA ILE A 24 -0.06 -16.91 -10.24
C ILE A 24 1.37 -16.92 -9.67
N HIS A 25 1.77 -18.00 -9.01
CA HIS A 25 3.08 -18.15 -8.37
C HIS A 25 3.93 -19.20 -9.03
N GLN A 26 5.25 -19.00 -9.08
CA GLN A 26 6.18 -20.04 -9.47
C GLN A 26 6.06 -21.24 -8.51
N MET A 27 5.96 -22.43 -9.08
CA MET A 27 6.05 -23.65 -8.30
C MET A 27 7.51 -23.84 -7.88
N GLN A 28 7.75 -23.81 -6.58
CA GLN A 28 9.06 -24.10 -6.02
C GLN A 28 9.07 -25.52 -5.45
N LEU A 29 9.91 -26.38 -6.01
CA LEU A 29 10.21 -27.68 -5.44
C LEU A 29 11.36 -27.51 -4.45
N SER A 30 11.09 -27.77 -3.17
CA SER A 30 12.10 -27.76 -2.11
C SER A 30 11.75 -28.80 -1.06
N SER A 31 12.67 -29.08 -0.14
CA SER A 31 12.36 -29.96 0.99
C SER A 31 11.23 -29.36 1.84
N PRO A 32 10.35 -30.17 2.46
CA PRO A 32 9.28 -29.67 3.32
C PRO A 32 9.78 -28.76 4.44
N GLU A 33 10.97 -29.05 4.95
CA GLU A 33 11.61 -28.29 6.02
C GLU A 33 12.04 -26.90 5.55
N ASN A 34 12.62 -26.76 4.37
CA ASN A 34 13.00 -25.47 3.79
C ASN A 34 11.78 -24.60 3.47
N ILE A 35 10.70 -25.21 2.96
CA ILE A 35 9.45 -24.49 2.69
C ILE A 35 8.86 -23.95 4.01
N ARG A 36 8.83 -24.80 5.04
CA ARG A 36 8.30 -24.43 6.35
C ARG A 36 9.12 -23.30 7.00
N ASN A 37 10.44 -23.44 7.03
CA ASN A 37 11.34 -22.44 7.60
C ASN A 37 11.19 -21.10 6.88
N ARG A 38 11.11 -21.10 5.54
CA ARG A 38 10.88 -19.88 4.77
C ARG A 38 9.55 -19.23 5.12
N GLN A 39 8.46 -20.02 5.19
CA GLN A 39 7.15 -19.51 5.56
C GLN A 39 7.13 -18.93 6.99
N GLU A 40 7.81 -19.55 7.94
CA GLU A 40 7.93 -19.05 9.31
C GLU A 40 8.69 -17.73 9.38
N HIS A 41 9.78 -17.58 8.63
CA HIS A 41 10.53 -16.32 8.55
C HIS A 41 9.71 -15.20 7.89
N GLU A 42 9.00 -15.48 6.80
CA GLU A 42 8.14 -14.50 6.13
C GLU A 42 6.99 -14.07 7.06
N LYS A 43 6.40 -15.00 7.79
CA LYS A 43 5.36 -14.73 8.78
C LYS A 43 5.87 -13.85 9.92
N LEU A 44 7.03 -14.18 10.48
CA LEU A 44 7.62 -13.42 11.56
C LEU A 44 7.92 -11.97 11.13
N ALA A 45 8.55 -11.80 9.97
CA ALA A 45 8.87 -10.48 9.42
C ALA A 45 7.61 -9.64 9.20
N SER A 46 6.58 -10.21 8.57
CA SER A 46 5.30 -9.52 8.33
C SER A 46 4.59 -9.16 9.64
N SER A 47 4.63 -10.05 10.64
CA SER A 47 4.01 -9.79 11.95
C SER A 47 4.71 -8.65 12.70
N ILE A 48 6.04 -8.59 12.67
CA ILE A 48 6.82 -7.51 13.31
C ILE A 48 6.51 -6.18 12.63
N VAL A 49 6.50 -6.15 11.31
CA VAL A 49 6.17 -4.95 10.51
C VAL A 49 4.77 -4.46 10.80
N SER A 50 3.79 -5.37 10.78
CA SER A 50 2.38 -5.03 11.03
C SER A 50 2.17 -4.53 12.46
N ALA A 51 2.78 -5.15 13.46
CA ALA A 51 2.70 -4.70 14.85
C ALA A 51 3.35 -3.32 15.03
N GLY A 52 4.51 -3.08 14.42
CA GLY A 52 5.16 -1.78 14.43
C GLY A 52 4.30 -0.68 13.81
N LEU A 53 3.70 -0.95 12.64
CA LEU A 53 2.79 -0.02 11.97
C LEU A 53 1.52 0.23 12.79
N LEU A 54 0.97 -0.80 13.45
CA LEU A 54 -0.19 -0.66 14.32
C LEU A 54 0.11 0.27 15.50
N LEU A 55 1.21 0.04 16.21
CA LEU A 55 1.63 0.86 17.34
C LEU A 55 1.89 2.31 16.92
N LEU A 56 2.57 2.49 15.80
CA LEU A 56 2.85 3.81 15.24
C LEU A 56 1.56 4.54 14.84
N GLY A 57 0.65 3.81 14.17
CA GLY A 57 -0.66 4.33 13.78
C GLY A 57 -1.50 4.74 14.99
N ALA A 58 -1.53 3.91 16.05
CA ALA A 58 -2.23 4.22 17.28
C ALA A 58 -1.64 5.46 17.98
N TYR A 59 -0.31 5.57 18.05
CA TYR A 59 0.37 6.73 18.61
C TYR A 59 0.00 8.03 17.86
N TYR A 60 0.12 8.04 16.53
CA TYR A 60 -0.22 9.23 15.74
C TYR A 60 -1.70 9.54 15.74
N LEU A 61 -2.56 8.54 15.86
CA LEU A 61 -4.00 8.76 16.00
C LEU A 61 -4.33 9.50 17.31
N LEU A 62 -3.74 9.05 18.43
CA LEU A 62 -3.87 9.73 19.71
C LEU A 62 -3.31 11.15 19.65
N PHE A 63 -2.13 11.32 19.04
CA PHE A 63 -1.54 12.64 18.85
C PHE A 63 -2.44 13.56 18.01
N ALA A 64 -2.99 13.04 16.90
CA ALA A 64 -3.93 13.79 16.06
C ALA A 64 -5.22 14.17 16.79
N CYS A 65 -5.74 13.32 17.67
CA CYS A 65 -6.92 13.62 18.49
C CYS A 65 -6.66 14.75 19.51
N ILE A 66 -5.43 14.82 20.05
CA ILE A 66 -5.05 15.84 21.03
C ILE A 66 -4.75 17.17 20.34
N THR A 67 -4.02 17.14 19.24
CA THR A 67 -3.53 18.36 18.55
C THR A 67 -4.48 18.85 17.44
N LEU A 68 -5.48 18.05 17.06
CA LEU A 68 -6.38 18.27 15.92
C LEU A 68 -5.60 18.47 14.60
N ASP A 69 -4.41 17.88 14.50
CA ASP A 69 -3.56 18.00 13.33
C ASP A 69 -3.97 17.00 12.23
N ALA A 70 -4.37 17.54 11.08
CA ALA A 70 -4.77 16.75 9.93
C ALA A 70 -3.59 15.93 9.33
N GLN A 71 -2.36 16.40 9.47
CA GLN A 71 -1.18 15.68 8.96
C GLN A 71 -0.94 14.40 9.76
N ALA A 72 -0.95 14.52 11.08
CA ALA A 72 -0.84 13.38 11.99
C ALA A 72 -1.98 12.39 11.81
N PHE A 73 -3.21 12.87 11.57
CA PHE A 73 -4.36 12.00 11.29
C PHE A 73 -4.16 11.15 10.04
N TRP A 74 -3.74 11.77 8.92
CA TRP A 74 -3.54 11.01 7.67
C TRP A 74 -2.33 10.08 7.73
N LEU A 75 -1.30 10.44 8.49
CA LEU A 75 -0.17 9.56 8.77
C LEU A 75 -0.64 8.33 9.58
N ALA A 76 -1.43 8.54 10.63
CA ALA A 76 -2.03 7.48 11.42
C ALA A 76 -2.88 6.54 10.55
N ALA A 77 -3.78 7.12 9.73
CA ALA A 77 -4.62 6.36 8.82
C ALA A 77 -3.79 5.50 7.85
N SER A 78 -2.71 6.05 7.29
CA SER A 78 -1.80 5.30 6.40
C SER A 78 -1.14 4.13 7.12
N CYS A 79 -0.64 4.33 8.34
CA CYS A 79 -0.02 3.27 9.14
C CYS A 79 -1.02 2.16 9.50
N LEU A 80 -2.23 2.51 9.93
CA LEU A 80 -3.26 1.55 10.32
C LEU A 80 -3.74 0.72 9.12
N LEU A 81 -4.00 1.35 7.98
CA LEU A 81 -4.39 0.65 6.75
C LEU A 81 -3.28 -0.29 6.27
N LEU A 82 -2.02 0.14 6.27
CA LEU A 82 -0.90 -0.73 5.92
C LEU A 82 -0.76 -1.92 6.87
N SER A 83 -0.97 -1.70 8.18
CA SER A 83 -0.99 -2.79 9.16
C SER A 83 -2.13 -3.79 8.88
N ILE A 84 -3.32 -3.31 8.53
CA ILE A 84 -4.46 -4.15 8.15
C ILE A 84 -4.11 -4.97 6.90
N ARG A 85 -3.51 -4.36 5.88
CA ARG A 85 -3.10 -5.04 4.64
C ARG A 85 -2.16 -6.21 4.93
N ASP A 86 -1.10 -5.96 5.69
CA ASP A 86 -0.11 -6.99 5.99
C ASP A 86 -0.71 -8.10 6.88
N THR A 87 -1.60 -7.74 7.81
CA THR A 87 -2.33 -8.70 8.64
C THR A 87 -3.32 -9.54 7.82
N HIS A 88 -4.04 -8.94 6.89
CA HIS A 88 -4.98 -9.65 6.00
C HIS A 88 -4.29 -10.68 5.11
N PHE A 89 -3.13 -10.35 4.59
CA PHE A 89 -2.32 -11.31 3.82
C PHE A 89 -1.97 -12.55 4.67
N PHE A 90 -1.63 -12.32 5.91
CA PHE A 90 -1.30 -13.38 6.87
C PHE A 90 -2.51 -14.22 7.29
N ILE A 91 -3.64 -13.56 7.60
CA ILE A 91 -4.88 -14.22 8.00
C ILE A 91 -5.40 -15.11 6.86
N GLY A 92 -5.34 -14.66 5.61
CA GLY A 92 -5.76 -15.44 4.45
C GLY A 92 -5.00 -16.76 4.27
N GLN A 93 -3.76 -16.86 4.77
CA GLN A 93 -2.98 -18.09 4.77
C GLN A 93 -3.31 -19.05 5.93
N MET A 94 -3.89 -18.54 7.01
CA MET A 94 -4.19 -19.33 8.22
C MET A 94 -5.62 -19.81 8.32
N LEU A 95 -6.55 -19.21 7.58
CA LEU A 95 -7.96 -19.53 7.70
C LEU A 95 -8.33 -20.82 6.98
N PRO A 96 -9.24 -21.63 7.59
CA PRO A 96 -9.67 -22.90 7.01
C PRO A 96 -10.45 -22.69 5.70
N LEU A 97 -10.56 -23.75 4.88
CA LEU A 97 -11.18 -23.81 3.56
C LEU A 97 -12.62 -23.22 3.45
N ASN A 98 -13.30 -22.99 4.57
CA ASN A 98 -14.63 -22.37 4.63
C ASN A 98 -14.61 -20.84 4.71
N TYR A 99 -13.43 -20.21 4.52
CA TYR A 99 -13.30 -18.77 4.57
C TYR A 99 -14.00 -18.11 3.36
N ASN A 100 -14.76 -17.06 3.64
CA ASN A 100 -15.46 -16.32 2.58
C ASN A 100 -14.44 -15.49 1.75
N TRP A 101 -13.86 -16.16 0.75
CA TRP A 101 -12.87 -15.56 -0.15
C TRP A 101 -13.37 -14.27 -0.80
N ALA A 102 -14.67 -14.21 -1.09
CA ALA A 102 -15.30 -13.04 -1.69
C ALA A 102 -15.22 -11.79 -0.79
N PHE A 103 -15.42 -11.98 0.51
CA PHE A 103 -15.28 -10.90 1.48
C PHE A 103 -13.82 -10.46 1.61
N HIS A 104 -12.91 -11.42 1.73
CA HIS A 104 -11.47 -11.13 1.82
C HIS A 104 -10.95 -10.32 0.62
N TYR A 105 -11.32 -10.73 -0.59
CA TYR A 105 -10.93 -10.03 -1.82
C TYR A 105 -11.43 -8.58 -1.85
N ARG A 106 -12.69 -8.34 -1.44
CA ARG A 106 -13.25 -6.99 -1.35
C ARG A 106 -12.47 -6.11 -0.35
N VAL A 107 -12.14 -6.67 0.82
CA VAL A 107 -11.37 -5.95 1.85
C VAL A 107 -9.99 -5.59 1.31
N VAL A 108 -9.28 -6.50 0.65
CA VAL A 108 -7.96 -6.22 0.06
C VAL A 108 -8.03 -5.12 -1.00
N VAL A 109 -9.01 -5.17 -1.90
CA VAL A 109 -9.17 -4.15 -2.95
C VAL A 109 -9.53 -2.78 -2.35
N LEU A 110 -10.42 -2.76 -1.37
CA LEU A 110 -10.81 -1.56 -0.67
C LEU A 110 -9.63 -0.93 0.09
N ASP A 111 -8.88 -1.76 0.79
CA ASP A 111 -7.73 -1.34 1.58
C ASP A 111 -6.64 -0.71 0.72
N LEU A 112 -6.30 -1.30 -0.43
CA LEU A 112 -5.36 -0.72 -1.40
C LEU A 112 -5.80 0.67 -1.88
N LEU A 113 -7.09 0.87 -2.16
CA LEU A 113 -7.63 2.16 -2.56
C LEU A 113 -7.55 3.18 -1.42
N LEU A 114 -7.87 2.77 -0.20
CA LEU A 114 -7.85 3.63 0.98
C LEU A 114 -6.42 4.00 1.41
N ILE A 115 -5.45 3.07 1.30
CA ILE A 115 -4.02 3.36 1.53
C ILE A 115 -3.55 4.46 0.57
N ALA A 116 -3.78 4.29 -0.73
CA ALA A 116 -3.40 5.28 -1.73
C ALA A 116 -4.05 6.64 -1.44
N PHE A 117 -5.33 6.65 -1.07
CA PHE A 117 -6.04 7.85 -0.69
C PHE A 117 -5.43 8.52 0.57
N ALA A 118 -5.16 7.75 1.63
CA ALA A 118 -4.60 8.28 2.88
C ALA A 118 -3.21 8.91 2.66
N ILE A 119 -2.33 8.23 1.89
CA ILE A 119 -1.00 8.75 1.55
C ILE A 119 -1.12 10.05 0.77
N LEU A 120 -1.98 10.11 -0.24
CA LEU A 120 -2.18 11.32 -1.02
C LEU A 120 -2.73 12.46 -0.17
N ARG A 121 -3.69 12.20 0.73
CA ARG A 121 -4.23 13.18 1.65
C ARG A 121 -3.18 13.68 2.65
N MET A 122 -2.31 12.79 3.11
CA MET A 122 -1.17 13.17 3.95
C MET A 122 -0.24 14.13 3.20
N MET A 123 0.13 13.81 1.96
CA MET A 123 0.97 14.68 1.13
C MET A 123 0.32 16.04 0.86
N GLU A 124 -0.98 16.07 0.60
CA GLU A 124 -1.73 17.31 0.43
C GLU A 124 -1.82 18.14 1.71
N SER A 125 -1.85 17.51 2.87
CA SER A 125 -1.85 18.22 4.16
C SER A 125 -0.50 18.89 4.44
N VAL A 126 0.60 18.28 3.97
CA VAL A 126 1.95 18.86 4.06
C VAL A 126 2.11 20.06 3.10
N TYR A 127 1.46 19.99 1.92
CA TYR A 127 1.51 21.04 0.88
C TYR A 127 0.11 21.49 0.46
N PRO A 128 -0.65 22.21 1.32
CA PRO A 128 -2.08 22.49 1.10
C PRO A 128 -2.38 23.39 -0.11
N LYS A 129 -1.38 24.15 -0.57
CA LYS A 129 -1.51 25.06 -1.72
C LYS A 129 -1.07 24.45 -3.05
N LEU A 130 -0.58 23.21 -3.05
CA LEU A 130 0.01 22.58 -4.23
C LEU A 130 -1.05 22.14 -5.22
N THR A 131 -2.14 21.55 -4.73
CA THR A 131 -3.19 20.95 -5.55
C THR A 131 -4.45 21.82 -5.64
N ASN A 132 -5.10 21.77 -6.80
CA ASN A 132 -6.37 22.47 -7.00
C ASN A 132 -7.48 21.84 -6.14
N ARG A 133 -8.26 22.67 -5.44
CA ARG A 133 -9.37 22.24 -4.59
C ARG A 133 -10.43 21.40 -5.32
N TRP A 134 -10.68 21.70 -6.58
CA TRP A 134 -11.64 20.95 -7.40
C TRP A 134 -11.13 19.54 -7.72
N VAL A 135 -9.87 19.40 -8.18
CA VAL A 135 -9.26 18.11 -8.47
C VAL A 135 -9.25 17.21 -7.24
N ARG A 136 -8.92 17.78 -6.07
CA ARG A 136 -8.95 17.09 -4.79
C ARG A 136 -10.36 16.60 -4.41
N ARG A 137 -11.40 17.44 -4.62
CA ARG A 137 -12.81 17.05 -4.34
C ARG A 137 -13.27 15.94 -5.28
N VAL A 138 -12.96 16.05 -6.57
CA VAL A 138 -13.28 15.02 -7.57
C VAL A 138 -12.63 13.70 -7.23
N PHE A 139 -11.35 13.71 -6.88
CA PHE A 139 -10.64 12.49 -6.46
C PHE A 139 -11.25 11.89 -5.19
N SER A 140 -11.55 12.69 -4.16
CA SER A 140 -12.20 12.20 -2.95
C SER A 140 -13.60 11.63 -3.21
N GLY A 141 -14.37 12.27 -4.09
CA GLY A 141 -15.67 11.78 -4.54
C GLY A 141 -15.56 10.45 -5.29
N TYR A 142 -14.57 10.32 -6.17
CA TYR A 142 -14.26 9.08 -6.86
C TYR A 142 -13.96 7.95 -5.86
N VAL A 143 -13.07 8.18 -4.89
CA VAL A 143 -12.71 7.16 -3.88
C VAL A 143 -13.93 6.74 -3.07
N ALA A 144 -14.79 7.67 -2.66
CA ALA A 144 -16.01 7.34 -1.94
C ALA A 144 -16.97 6.47 -2.77
N VAL A 145 -17.21 6.84 -4.02
CA VAL A 145 -18.07 6.08 -4.94
C VAL A 145 -17.48 4.70 -5.25
N ALA A 146 -16.18 4.62 -5.54
CA ALA A 146 -15.50 3.36 -5.80
C ALA A 146 -15.53 2.43 -4.57
N SER A 147 -15.36 2.97 -3.35
CA SER A 147 -15.45 2.19 -2.12
C SER A 147 -16.85 1.59 -1.92
N ILE A 148 -17.90 2.38 -2.12
CA ILE A 148 -19.28 1.89 -2.05
C ILE A 148 -19.50 0.81 -3.12
N PHE A 149 -19.00 1.02 -4.31
CA PHE A 149 -19.15 0.09 -5.42
C PHE A 149 -18.45 -1.25 -5.14
N ILE A 150 -17.21 -1.24 -4.60
CA ILE A 150 -16.48 -2.45 -4.19
C ILE A 150 -17.26 -3.25 -3.16
N LEU A 151 -17.94 -2.58 -2.21
CA LEU A 151 -18.70 -3.24 -1.16
C LEU A 151 -20.02 -3.87 -1.67
N THR A 152 -20.66 -3.27 -2.66
CA THR A 152 -22.01 -3.64 -3.11
C THR A 152 -22.04 -4.56 -4.34
N VAL A 153 -21.05 -4.46 -5.22
CA VAL A 153 -21.02 -5.17 -6.51
C VAL A 153 -20.56 -6.63 -6.34
N PRO A 154 -21.02 -7.57 -7.20
CA PRO A 154 -20.49 -8.94 -7.22
C PRO A 154 -18.97 -8.99 -7.39
N VAL A 155 -18.31 -9.93 -6.71
CA VAL A 155 -16.84 -10.05 -6.66
C VAL A 155 -16.21 -10.16 -8.05
N GLN A 156 -16.88 -10.80 -8.99
CA GLN A 156 -16.39 -10.92 -10.38
C GLN A 156 -16.13 -9.56 -11.05
N ARG A 157 -16.84 -8.51 -10.64
CA ARG A 157 -16.66 -7.15 -11.16
C ARG A 157 -15.68 -6.31 -10.36
N CYS A 158 -15.29 -6.74 -9.15
CA CYS A 158 -14.36 -6.01 -8.31
C CYS A 158 -12.96 -5.90 -8.93
N SER A 159 -12.51 -6.90 -9.69
CA SER A 159 -11.22 -6.87 -10.41
C SER A 159 -11.17 -5.73 -11.44
N GLY A 160 -12.28 -5.51 -12.16
CA GLY A 160 -12.41 -4.37 -13.08
C GLY A 160 -12.30 -3.03 -12.34
N VAL A 161 -13.02 -2.88 -11.22
CA VAL A 161 -12.97 -1.65 -10.40
C VAL A 161 -11.57 -1.41 -9.86
N SER A 162 -10.88 -2.45 -9.39
CA SER A 162 -9.51 -2.36 -8.91
C SER A 162 -8.57 -1.83 -9.99
N ARG A 163 -8.66 -2.36 -11.22
CA ARG A 163 -7.85 -1.92 -12.36
C ARG A 163 -8.11 -0.45 -12.72
N TYR A 164 -9.37 -0.05 -12.83
CA TYR A 164 -9.72 1.36 -13.09
C TYR A 164 -9.28 2.29 -11.96
N SER A 165 -9.42 1.86 -10.71
CA SER A 165 -8.96 2.62 -9.55
C SER A 165 -7.45 2.82 -9.57
N ALA A 166 -6.68 1.79 -9.96
CA ALA A 166 -5.23 1.91 -10.11
C ALA A 166 -4.84 2.98 -11.14
N TYR A 167 -5.54 3.06 -12.29
CA TYR A 167 -5.29 4.10 -13.28
C TYR A 167 -5.64 5.50 -12.77
N VAL A 168 -6.76 5.66 -12.06
CA VAL A 168 -7.16 6.96 -11.48
C VAL A 168 -6.17 7.40 -10.41
N VAL A 169 -5.74 6.49 -9.54
CA VAL A 169 -4.70 6.76 -8.52
C VAL A 169 -3.38 7.13 -9.19
N ALA A 170 -2.95 6.39 -10.22
CA ALA A 170 -1.73 6.70 -10.96
C ALA A 170 -1.79 8.07 -11.63
N ALA A 171 -2.91 8.41 -12.28
CA ALA A 171 -3.11 9.71 -12.88
C ALA A 171 -3.05 10.85 -11.86
N TYR A 172 -3.63 10.63 -10.67
CA TYR A 172 -3.56 11.62 -9.60
C TYR A 172 -2.16 11.75 -9.01
N LEU A 173 -1.42 10.64 -8.86
CA LEU A 173 0.00 10.65 -8.45
C LEU A 173 0.87 11.42 -9.44
N ILE A 174 0.69 11.21 -10.75
CA ILE A 174 1.40 11.95 -11.78
C ILE A 174 1.07 13.44 -11.70
N TYR A 175 -0.22 13.78 -11.59
CA TYR A 175 -0.64 15.17 -11.41
C TYR A 175 0.03 15.81 -10.18
N PHE A 176 0.03 15.12 -9.04
CA PHE A 176 0.67 15.58 -7.82
C PHE A 176 2.19 15.76 -7.99
N ALA A 177 2.87 14.80 -8.63
CA ALA A 177 4.29 14.87 -8.92
C ALA A 177 4.65 16.08 -9.80
N VAL A 178 3.85 16.35 -10.84
CA VAL A 178 4.04 17.51 -11.73
C VAL A 178 3.85 18.82 -10.93
N CYS A 179 2.82 18.91 -10.10
CA CYS A 179 2.59 20.09 -9.25
C CYS A 179 3.75 20.30 -8.26
N LEU A 180 4.23 19.22 -7.65
CA LEU A 180 5.36 19.25 -6.71
C LEU A 180 6.64 19.71 -7.40
N PHE A 181 6.97 19.13 -8.56
CA PHE A 181 8.12 19.51 -9.36
C PHE A 181 8.05 20.99 -9.79
N TRP A 182 6.88 21.44 -10.27
CA TRP A 182 6.65 22.84 -10.65
C TRP A 182 6.84 23.79 -9.47
N HIS A 183 6.35 23.43 -8.31
CA HIS A 183 6.49 24.20 -7.09
C HIS A 183 7.96 24.39 -6.73
N PHE A 184 8.73 23.32 -6.71
CA PHE A 184 10.17 23.37 -6.38
C PHE A 184 10.99 24.09 -7.44
N TRP A 185 10.65 23.91 -8.72
CA TRP A 185 11.29 24.64 -9.80
C TRP A 185 11.12 26.17 -9.65
N LYS A 186 9.92 26.60 -9.29
CA LYS A 186 9.60 28.02 -9.10
C LYS A 186 10.26 28.62 -7.85
N THR A 187 10.32 27.87 -6.76
CA THR A 187 10.77 28.40 -5.46
C THR A 187 12.29 28.52 -5.39
N ARG A 188 13.05 27.79 -6.19
CA ARG A 188 14.54 27.76 -6.27
C ARG A 188 15.30 27.55 -4.95
N LYS A 189 14.65 27.65 -3.81
CA LYS A 189 15.23 27.38 -2.47
C LYS A 189 14.47 26.20 -1.88
N LEU A 190 15.10 25.03 -1.88
CA LEU A 190 14.58 23.85 -1.21
C LEU A 190 15.02 23.89 0.27
N GLU A 191 14.05 23.94 1.15
CA GLU A 191 14.26 23.67 2.57
C GLU A 191 14.61 22.20 2.79
N ASN A 192 15.21 21.87 3.92
CA ASN A 192 15.61 20.49 4.21
C ASN A 192 14.41 19.54 4.29
N ALA A 193 13.26 20.03 4.79
CA ALA A 193 11.99 19.31 4.79
C ALA A 193 11.52 18.96 3.38
N ASP A 194 11.67 19.87 2.41
CA ASP A 194 11.30 19.66 1.00
C ASP A 194 12.18 18.58 0.35
N LYS A 195 13.50 18.61 0.61
CA LYS A 195 14.43 17.58 0.11
C LYS A 195 14.07 16.19 0.64
N LEU A 196 13.77 16.09 1.94
CA LEU A 196 13.30 14.85 2.55
C LEU A 196 12.00 14.35 1.95
N THR A 197 11.03 15.24 1.74
CA THR A 197 9.75 14.88 1.09
C THR A 197 9.97 14.34 -0.32
N LEU A 198 10.81 15.00 -1.12
CA LEU A 198 11.17 14.52 -2.46
C LEU A 198 11.83 13.14 -2.43
N THR A 199 12.74 12.93 -1.48
CA THR A 199 13.42 11.65 -1.30
C THR A 199 12.40 10.55 -0.95
N GLY A 200 11.51 10.79 0.01
CA GLY A 200 10.46 9.85 0.38
C GLY A 200 9.53 9.52 -0.78
N PHE A 201 9.10 10.54 -1.52
CA PHE A 201 8.24 10.35 -2.69
C PHE A 201 8.95 9.59 -3.82
N SER A 202 10.25 9.85 -4.04
CA SER A 202 11.05 9.10 -5.00
C SER A 202 11.18 7.62 -4.64
N ILE A 203 11.37 7.30 -3.35
CA ILE A 203 11.41 5.92 -2.85
C ILE A 203 10.07 5.23 -3.13
N LEU A 204 8.94 5.89 -2.88
CA LEU A 204 7.61 5.35 -3.20
C LEU A 204 7.43 5.07 -4.68
N ILE A 205 7.81 5.99 -5.55
CA ILE A 205 7.69 5.82 -7.01
C ILE A 205 8.55 4.65 -7.46
N VAL A 206 9.83 4.62 -7.06
CA VAL A 206 10.76 3.54 -7.43
C VAL A 206 10.24 2.18 -6.95
N ALA A 207 9.74 2.10 -5.71
CA ALA A 207 9.17 0.88 -5.17
C ALA A 207 7.95 0.40 -5.95
N ASN A 208 7.03 1.31 -6.29
CA ASN A 208 5.84 0.98 -7.08
C ASN A 208 6.20 0.55 -8.52
N VAL A 209 7.14 1.23 -9.16
CA VAL A 209 7.63 0.85 -10.49
C VAL A 209 8.32 -0.51 -10.45
N ALA A 210 9.18 -0.76 -9.46
CA ALA A 210 9.85 -2.03 -9.27
C ALA A 210 8.86 -3.17 -9.02
N GLU A 211 7.82 -2.93 -8.23
CA GLU A 211 6.76 -3.91 -7.98
C GLU A 211 5.93 -4.19 -9.24
N THR A 212 5.57 -3.16 -9.98
CA THR A 212 4.83 -3.29 -11.25
C THR A 212 5.64 -3.99 -12.33
N SER A 213 6.96 -3.72 -12.42
CA SER A 213 7.83 -4.40 -13.37
C SER A 213 8.08 -5.86 -13.01
N LYS A 214 8.18 -6.19 -11.73
CA LYS A 214 8.26 -7.58 -11.25
C LYS A 214 6.96 -8.37 -11.48
N LEU A 215 5.81 -7.69 -11.57
CA LEU A 215 4.53 -8.31 -11.96
C LEU A 215 4.61 -8.99 -13.33
N GLN A 216 5.51 -8.55 -14.21
CA GLN A 216 5.70 -9.14 -15.53
C GLN A 216 6.81 -10.19 -15.58
N ILE A 217 7.72 -10.24 -14.61
CA ILE A 217 8.97 -10.96 -14.83
C ILE A 217 9.23 -12.11 -13.87
N GLU A 218 8.93 -12.07 -12.57
CA GLU A 218 9.20 -13.21 -11.65
C GLU A 218 8.91 -12.95 -10.16
N ASP A 219 8.52 -14.03 -9.45
CA ASP A 219 8.47 -14.19 -7.99
C ASP A 219 7.56 -13.30 -7.12
N TYR A 220 6.30 -13.73 -7.00
CA TYR A 220 5.35 -13.16 -6.03
C TYR A 220 5.79 -13.35 -4.56
N ALA A 221 6.62 -14.32 -4.27
CA ALA A 221 7.03 -14.66 -2.90
C ALA A 221 7.97 -13.64 -2.24
N THR A 222 8.73 -12.88 -3.04
CA THR A 222 9.61 -11.82 -2.52
C THR A 222 8.96 -10.44 -2.45
N ARG A 223 7.68 -10.33 -2.85
CA ARG A 223 7.00 -9.04 -3.05
C ARG A 223 6.56 -8.33 -1.77
N VAL A 224 6.08 -9.08 -0.79
CA VAL A 224 5.55 -8.49 0.45
C VAL A 224 6.63 -7.68 1.20
N GLY A 225 7.90 -8.08 1.08
CA GLY A 225 8.99 -7.41 1.75
C GLY A 225 9.32 -6.03 1.20
N PHE A 226 9.44 -5.87 -0.13
CA PHE A 226 10.02 -4.65 -0.69
C PHE A 226 9.08 -3.44 -0.65
N SER A 227 7.81 -3.61 -1.02
CA SER A 227 6.84 -2.51 -0.96
C SER A 227 6.54 -2.10 0.48
N SER A 228 6.44 -3.06 1.41
CA SER A 228 6.22 -2.76 2.83
C SER A 228 7.41 -2.02 3.44
N PHE A 229 8.64 -2.42 3.12
CA PHE A 229 9.84 -1.70 3.58
C PHE A 229 9.93 -0.28 2.99
N ALA A 230 9.62 -0.11 1.71
CA ALA A 230 9.59 1.21 1.08
C ALA A 230 8.52 2.13 1.70
N MET A 231 7.36 1.57 2.02
CA MET A 231 6.29 2.29 2.71
C MET A 231 6.69 2.69 4.14
N ILE A 232 7.37 1.80 4.89
CA ILE A 232 7.90 2.13 6.22
C ILE A 232 8.95 3.24 6.10
N ALA A 233 9.89 3.12 5.16
CA ALA A 233 10.89 4.16 4.93
C ALA A 233 10.25 5.51 4.58
N PHE A 234 9.22 5.51 3.74
CA PHE A 234 8.43 6.70 3.43
C PHE A 234 7.75 7.29 4.67
N ILE A 235 7.10 6.46 5.48
CA ILE A 235 6.45 6.89 6.72
C ILE A 235 7.48 7.51 7.67
N MET A 236 8.64 6.88 7.86
CA MET A 236 9.72 7.40 8.70
C MET A 236 10.21 8.76 8.21
N ILE A 237 10.39 8.93 6.91
CA ILE A 237 10.74 10.20 6.29
C ILE A 237 9.66 11.25 6.54
N MET A 238 8.39 10.91 6.38
CA MET A 238 7.29 11.85 6.61
C MET A 238 7.15 12.25 8.08
N MET A 239 7.46 11.34 9.00
CA MET A 239 7.56 11.68 10.43
C MET A 239 8.67 12.71 10.69
N ALA A 240 9.85 12.53 10.10
CA ALA A 240 10.94 13.50 10.23
C ALA A 240 10.55 14.86 9.62
N VAL A 241 9.87 14.89 8.47
CA VAL A 241 9.36 16.13 7.85
C VAL A 241 8.35 16.84 8.76
N LEU A 242 7.43 16.10 9.39
CA LEU A 242 6.48 16.64 10.34
C LEU A 242 7.19 17.27 11.54
N ALA A 243 8.13 16.56 12.16
CA ALA A 243 8.89 17.05 13.30
C ALA A 243 9.70 18.33 12.97
N MET A 244 10.31 18.38 11.78
CA MET A 244 11.04 19.57 11.32
C MET A 244 10.11 20.77 11.12
N LYS A 245 8.94 20.57 10.53
CA LYS A 245 7.96 21.67 10.33
C LYS A 245 7.40 22.18 11.65
N GLU A 246 7.16 21.30 12.60
CA GLU A 246 6.71 21.68 13.93
C GLU A 246 7.78 22.51 14.67
N GLN A 247 9.05 22.09 14.62
CA GLN A 247 10.16 22.82 15.18
C GLN A 247 10.33 24.21 14.53
N GLU A 248 10.19 24.30 13.21
CA GLU A 248 10.23 25.59 12.50
C GLU A 248 9.08 26.52 12.90
N ALA A 249 7.89 25.97 13.13
CA ALA A 249 6.74 26.75 13.60
C ALA A 249 6.95 27.27 15.02
N GLN A 250 7.52 26.44 15.91
CA GLN A 250 7.86 26.86 17.29
C GLN A 250 8.96 27.95 17.32
N ASN A 251 9.96 27.85 16.45
CA ASN A 251 11.05 28.84 16.40
C ASN A 251 10.61 30.21 15.81
N LYS A 252 9.44 30.29 15.20
CA LYS A 252 8.86 31.54 14.65
C LYS A 252 7.90 32.24 15.61
N LEU A 253 7.53 31.62 16.74
CA LEU A 253 6.78 32.19 17.84
C LEU A 253 7.68 32.86 18.87
#